data_c95d92fbd73d249940249d669f2ec9f9
#
_entry.id   c95d92fbd73d249940249d669f2ec9f9
#
_cell.length_a   1.000
_cell.length_b   1.000
_cell.length_c   1.000
_cell.angle_alpha   90.00
_cell.angle_beta   90.00
_cell.angle_gamma   90.00
#
_symmetry.space_group_name_H-M   'P 1'
#
loop_
_entity.id
_entity.type
_entity.pdbx_description
1 polymer ?
#
loop_
_entity_poly.entity_id
_entity_poly.type
_entity_poly.pdbx_seq_one_letter_code
_entity_poly.pdbx_strand_id
1 'polypeptide(L)'
;MLTGDQIAAARRLAGMRSQAELGVAAGVSRPTIERAEAARALVPSMNCEAMAKIIRALEAAGVVFFLRAGDSLAGGVGMRYQAQAEQIQA
;
A
#
# COMPACT_ATOMS: atom_id res chain seq x y z
N MET A 1 -0.62 -4.77 9.00
CA MET A 1 -1.46 -4.98 7.82
C MET A 1 -1.98 -3.64 7.35
N LEU A 2 -2.16 -3.48 6.06
CA LEU A 2 -2.65 -2.23 5.49
C LEU A 2 -4.18 -2.19 5.48
N THR A 3 -4.73 -1.02 5.80
CA THR A 3 -6.16 -0.76 5.59
C THR A 3 -6.41 -0.48 4.11
N GLY A 4 -7.68 -0.52 3.70
CA GLY A 4 -8.06 -0.16 2.33
C GLY A 4 -7.64 1.25 1.96
N ASP A 5 -7.78 2.21 2.86
CA ASP A 5 -7.35 3.60 2.63
C ASP A 5 -5.84 3.71 2.48
N GLN A 6 -5.09 2.93 3.25
CA GLN A 6 -3.62 2.93 3.12
C GLN A 6 -3.17 2.34 1.79
N ILE A 7 -3.85 1.29 1.30
CA ILE A 7 -3.57 0.73 -0.02
C ILE A 7 -3.83 1.78 -1.10
N ALA A 8 -4.96 2.47 -1.04
CA ALA A 8 -5.31 3.50 -2.02
C ALA A 8 -4.30 4.67 -1.98
N ALA A 9 -3.94 5.11 -0.78
CA ALA A 9 -2.97 6.20 -0.62
C ALA A 9 -1.58 5.79 -1.14
N ALA A 10 -1.14 4.57 -0.82
CA ALA A 10 0.14 4.05 -1.28
C ALA A 10 0.17 3.91 -2.80
N ARG A 11 -0.94 3.45 -3.40
CA ARG A 11 -1.06 3.34 -4.85
C ARG A 11 -0.87 4.71 -5.52
N ARG A 12 -1.53 5.74 -5.00
CA ARG A 12 -1.39 7.09 -5.54
C ARG A 12 0.00 7.65 -5.31
N LEU A 13 0.57 7.40 -4.15
CA LEU A 13 1.93 7.82 -3.81
C LEU A 13 2.95 7.19 -4.76
N ALA A 14 2.71 5.94 -5.16
CA ALA A 14 3.55 5.22 -6.13
C ALA A 14 3.35 5.69 -7.59
N GLY A 15 2.42 6.61 -7.83
CA GLY A 15 2.14 7.10 -9.17
C GLY A 15 1.18 6.24 -9.98
N MET A 16 0.55 5.27 -9.36
CA MET A 16 -0.41 4.38 -10.01
C MET A 16 -1.80 5.01 -9.92
N ARG A 17 -2.28 5.54 -11.03
CA ARG A 17 -3.53 6.31 -11.05
C ARG A 17 -4.78 5.45 -10.95
N SER A 18 -4.70 4.18 -11.35
CA SER A 18 -5.86 3.31 -11.36
C SER A 18 -5.60 2.05 -10.54
N GLN A 19 -6.68 1.44 -10.09
CA GLN A 19 -6.62 0.14 -9.42
C GLN A 19 -6.10 -0.94 -10.36
N ALA A 20 -6.39 -0.83 -11.65
CA ALA A 20 -5.89 -1.77 -12.65
C ALA A 20 -4.36 -1.74 -12.73
N GLU A 21 -3.74 -0.57 -12.62
CA GLU A 21 -2.28 -0.46 -12.63
C GLU A 21 -1.66 -1.20 -11.46
N LEU A 22 -2.22 -1.05 -10.27
CA LEU A 22 -1.73 -1.79 -9.11
C LEU A 22 -1.96 -3.29 -9.28
N GLY A 23 -3.11 -3.69 -9.83
CA GLY A 23 -3.40 -5.10 -10.10
C GLY A 23 -2.34 -5.73 -11.01
N VAL A 24 -1.99 -5.06 -12.09
CA VAL A 24 -0.95 -5.54 -13.00
C VAL A 24 0.41 -5.63 -12.29
N ALA A 25 0.79 -4.59 -11.57
CA ALA A 25 2.07 -4.56 -10.87
C ALA A 25 2.17 -5.65 -9.79
N ALA A 26 1.09 -5.91 -9.10
CA ALA A 26 1.06 -6.90 -8.02
C ALA A 26 0.80 -8.33 -8.50
N GLY A 27 0.33 -8.49 -9.73
CA GLY A 27 -0.06 -9.80 -10.23
C GLY A 27 -1.35 -10.32 -9.62
N VAL A 28 -2.28 -9.40 -9.29
CA VAL A 28 -3.61 -9.75 -8.79
C VAL A 28 -4.66 -9.08 -9.66
N SER A 29 -5.90 -9.57 -9.61
CA SER A 29 -6.95 -9.03 -10.44
C SER A 29 -7.37 -7.63 -9.96
N ARG A 30 -7.87 -6.81 -10.89
CA ARG A 30 -8.42 -5.51 -10.56
C ARG A 30 -9.54 -5.60 -9.50
N PRO A 31 -10.51 -6.53 -9.61
CA PRO A 31 -11.53 -6.68 -8.57
C PRO A 31 -10.95 -6.95 -7.17
N THR A 32 -9.81 -7.64 -7.09
CA THR A 32 -9.14 -7.87 -5.81
C THR A 32 -8.67 -6.54 -5.21
N ILE A 33 -8.06 -5.68 -6.01
CA ILE A 33 -7.63 -4.34 -5.57
C ILE A 33 -8.85 -3.49 -5.18
N GLU A 34 -9.88 -3.53 -6.01
CA GLU A 34 -11.11 -2.77 -5.78
C GLU A 34 -11.75 -3.13 -4.43
N ARG A 35 -11.87 -4.42 -4.14
CA ARG A 35 -12.41 -4.88 -2.85
C ARG A 35 -11.48 -4.52 -1.69
N ALA A 36 -10.17 -4.60 -1.90
CA ALA A 36 -9.21 -4.24 -0.86
C ALA A 36 -9.34 -2.77 -0.48
N GLU A 37 -9.40 -1.88 -1.47
CA GLU A 37 -9.54 -0.44 -1.20
C GLU A 37 -10.91 -0.09 -0.63
N ALA A 38 -11.94 -0.85 -0.98
CA ALA A 38 -13.29 -0.64 -0.46
C ALA A 38 -13.42 -0.90 1.04
N ALA A 39 -12.46 -1.56 1.65
CA ALA A 39 -12.45 -1.78 3.10
C ALA A 39 -12.22 -0.50 3.90
N ARG A 40 -11.78 0.57 3.24
CA ARG A 40 -11.63 1.90 3.84
C ARG A 40 -10.72 1.88 5.07
N ALA A 41 -11.25 2.23 6.23
CA ALA A 41 -10.49 2.29 7.49
C ALA A 41 -10.16 0.92 8.06
N LEU A 42 -10.67 -0.16 7.46
CA LEU A 42 -10.46 -1.52 7.95
C LEU A 42 -9.41 -2.23 7.11
N VAL A 43 -8.78 -3.24 7.72
CA VAL A 43 -7.91 -4.16 7.00
C VAL A 43 -8.81 -5.06 6.14
N PRO A 44 -8.58 -5.14 4.82
CA PRO A 44 -9.44 -5.93 3.96
C PRO A 44 -9.35 -7.42 4.29
N SER A 45 -10.48 -8.11 4.14
CA SER A 45 -10.56 -9.57 4.27
C SER A 45 -10.06 -10.20 2.97
N MET A 46 -8.78 -10.55 2.97
CA MET A 46 -8.14 -11.19 1.82
C MET A 46 -7.04 -12.12 2.30
N ASN A 47 -6.59 -13.04 1.45
CA ASN A 47 -5.54 -13.95 1.88
C ASN A 47 -4.18 -13.22 2.02
N CYS A 48 -3.32 -13.81 2.83
CA CYS A 48 -2.01 -13.21 3.13
C CYS A 48 -1.13 -13.11 1.89
N GLU A 49 -1.24 -14.04 0.96
CA GLU A 49 -0.45 -14.03 -0.26
C GLU A 49 -0.80 -12.84 -1.15
N ALA A 50 -2.09 -12.55 -1.32
CA ALA A 50 -2.52 -11.41 -2.11
C ALA A 50 -2.07 -10.10 -1.47
N MET A 51 -2.21 -9.96 -0.15
CA MET A 51 -1.73 -8.77 0.56
C MET A 51 -0.21 -8.61 0.41
N ALA A 52 0.54 -9.71 0.52
CA ALA A 52 1.99 -9.66 0.36
C ALA A 52 2.39 -9.23 -1.06
N LYS A 53 1.66 -9.67 -2.09
CA LYS A 53 1.92 -9.26 -3.46
C LYS A 53 1.68 -7.76 -3.65
N ILE A 54 0.61 -7.24 -3.06
CA ILE A 54 0.29 -5.81 -3.11
C ILE A 54 1.41 -5.00 -2.43
N ILE A 55 1.82 -5.40 -1.23
CA ILE A 55 2.87 -4.71 -0.48
C ILE A 55 4.17 -4.71 -1.27
N ARG A 56 4.56 -5.87 -1.82
CA ARG A 56 5.80 -5.96 -2.61
C ARG A 56 5.77 -5.08 -3.84
N ALA A 57 4.63 -4.99 -4.52
CA ALA A 57 4.50 -4.15 -5.71
C ALA A 57 4.65 -2.67 -5.34
N LEU A 58 4.05 -2.26 -4.23
CA LEU A 58 4.14 -0.87 -3.75
C LEU A 58 5.56 -0.55 -3.30
N GLU A 59 6.21 -1.47 -2.59
CA GLU A 59 7.61 -1.29 -2.18
C GLU A 59 8.54 -1.22 -3.39
N ALA A 60 8.32 -2.07 -4.39
CA ALA A 60 9.11 -2.03 -5.63
C ALA A 60 8.92 -0.71 -6.37
N ALA A 61 7.77 -0.07 -6.22
CA ALA A 61 7.49 1.24 -6.83
C ALA A 61 8.01 2.41 -5.98
N GLY A 62 8.65 2.13 -4.84
CA GLY A 62 9.30 3.16 -4.03
C GLY A 62 8.57 3.58 -2.78
N VAL A 63 7.47 2.92 -2.41
CA VAL A 63 6.74 3.22 -1.19
C VAL A 63 7.40 2.51 -0.01
N VAL A 64 7.64 3.25 1.05
CA VAL A 64 8.22 2.70 2.30
C VAL A 64 7.12 2.69 3.35
N PHE A 65 6.90 1.53 3.96
CA PHE A 65 5.94 1.37 5.06
C PHE A 65 6.69 1.29 6.39
N PHE A 66 6.18 1.97 7.39
CA PHE A 66 6.81 1.98 8.70
C PHE A 66 5.78 2.24 9.79
N LEU A 67 6.11 1.78 11.02
CA LEU A 67 5.40 2.16 12.22
C LEU A 67 6.28 3.16 12.96
N ARG A 68 5.69 4.27 13.40
CA ARG A 68 6.43 5.20 14.24
C ARG A 68 6.58 4.62 15.64
N ALA A 69 7.69 4.96 16.31
CA ALA A 69 7.91 4.52 17.68
C ALA A 69 6.75 4.96 18.57
N GLY A 70 6.20 4.03 19.33
CA GLY A 70 5.09 4.29 20.22
C GLY A 70 3.71 4.19 19.59
N ASP A 71 3.60 4.05 18.27
CA ASP A 71 2.32 3.85 17.62
C ASP A 71 1.80 2.45 17.89
N SER A 72 0.49 2.34 18.11
CA SER A 72 -0.13 1.03 18.19
C SER A 72 -0.45 0.52 16.79
N LEU A 73 -0.63 -0.79 16.68
CA LEU A 73 -1.03 -1.39 15.40
C LEU A 73 -2.40 -0.88 14.94
N ALA A 74 -3.25 -0.47 15.87
CA ALA A 74 -4.55 0.10 15.55
C ALA A 74 -4.43 1.46 14.86
N GLY A 75 -3.32 2.16 15.04
CA GLY A 75 -3.06 3.44 14.37
C GLY A 75 -2.63 3.30 12.92
N GLY A 76 -2.40 2.07 12.48
CA GLY A 76 -2.01 1.79 11.10
C GLY A 76 -0.52 1.98 10.85
N VAL A 77 -0.15 1.88 9.60
CA VAL A 77 1.23 1.93 9.14
C VAL A 77 1.48 3.29 8.48
N GLY A 78 2.57 3.94 8.87
CA GLY A 78 3.03 5.12 8.16
C GLY A 78 3.64 4.72 6.82
N MET A 79 3.66 5.66 5.88
CA MET A 79 4.26 5.41 4.58
C MET A 79 4.82 6.69 3.99
N ARG A 80 5.81 6.54 3.13
CA ARG A 80 6.40 7.64 2.37
C ARG A 80 6.97 7.12 1.06
N TYR A 81 7.17 8.01 0.13
CA TYR A 81 7.82 7.66 -1.12
C TYR A 81 9.34 7.72 -0.95
N GLN A 82 10.02 6.61 -1.18
CA GLN A 82 11.45 6.49 -0.89
C GLN A 82 12.31 7.45 -1.70
N ALA A 83 11.97 7.69 -2.96
CA ALA A 83 12.73 8.63 -3.79
C ALA A 83 12.77 10.03 -3.19
N GLN A 84 11.65 10.49 -2.60
CA GLN A 84 11.60 11.77 -1.91
C GLN A 84 12.46 11.76 -0.66
N ALA A 85 12.45 10.66 0.10
CA ALA A 85 13.25 10.52 1.29
C ALA A 85 14.75 10.58 0.95
N GLU A 86 15.17 9.94 -0.13
CA GLU A 86 16.55 9.98 -0.60
C GLU A 86 16.96 11.38 -1.01
N GLN A 87 16.11 12.11 -1.69
CA GLN A 87 16.37 13.49 -2.08
C GLN A 87 16.53 14.41 -0.87
N ILE A 88 15.76 14.19 0.17
CA ILE A 88 15.84 14.98 1.39
C ILE A 88 17.16 14.72 2.11
N GLN A 89 17.65 13.50 2.08
CA GLN A 89 18.88 13.11 2.73
C GLN A 89 20.14 13.53 1.97
N ALA A 90 19.98 13.75 0.70
CA ALA A 90 21.12 14.17 -0.14
C ALA A 90 21.42 15.64 0.06
#